data_f2437a6527ce93611b1e8548757bf5b1
#
_entry.id   f2437a6527ce93611b1e8548757bf5b1
#
_cell.length_a   1.000
_cell.length_b   1.000
_cell.length_c   1.000
_cell.angle_alpha   90.00
_cell.angle_beta   90.00
_cell.angle_gamma   90.00
#
_symmetry.space_group_name_H-M   'P 1'
#
loop_
_entity.id
_entity.type
_entity.pdbx_description
1 polymer ?
#
loop_
_entity_poly.entity_id
_entity_poly.type
_entity_poly.pdbx_seq_one_letter_code
_entity_poly.pdbx_strand_id
1 'polypeptide(L)'
;MFGIVAPPANVLSPADVERYRFVYCGVCHCLKHDTGQLSRLSLSYDCVFLALVHLSLYEDEEHSVNGSCVFHPIANRPAPSARSLHYAASMNVLFAYFKLLDDWVDNASRTARIASLLAQHSYRTASEQFPRQAHIIEQGVAALADIEQTALRLHASSAQSNALLQAGDKAAATFGAVLGEIFAPYPDRWQDLLREFGFWLGKFIYLMDAALDVEQDCANATFNVFRDTSLTSVEMRSILATCMRYACEAFEKLPLVQDCTLMRSILYEGVWAQFNAKYEASQQQTLREHSE
;
A
#
# COMPACT_ATOMS: atom_id res chain seq x y z
N MET A 1 2.83 -6.39 0.48
CA MET A 1 2.47 -5.24 -0.39
C MET A 1 1.72 -4.10 0.32
N PHE A 2 1.30 -4.22 1.57
CA PHE A 2 0.55 -3.15 2.28
C PHE A 2 1.25 -2.77 3.57
N GLY A 3 1.08 -1.48 3.98
CA GLY A 3 1.65 -0.96 5.21
C GLY A 3 3.00 -0.26 5.03
N ILE A 4 3.36 0.08 3.79
CA ILE A 4 4.59 0.81 3.46
C ILE A 4 4.43 2.30 3.73
N VAL A 5 3.25 2.87 3.43
CA VAL A 5 2.98 4.31 3.58
C VAL A 5 2.54 4.60 5.02
N ALA A 6 3.44 4.34 5.96
CA ALA A 6 3.20 4.46 7.39
C ALA A 6 3.83 5.74 7.97
N PRO A 7 3.28 6.28 9.07
CA PRO A 7 3.89 7.43 9.74
C PRO A 7 5.22 7.06 10.38
N PRO A 8 6.23 7.95 10.34
CA PRO A 8 7.51 7.71 11.01
C PRO A 8 7.33 7.73 12.54
N ALA A 9 7.94 6.75 13.23
CA ALA A 9 7.68 6.52 14.65
C ALA A 9 8.14 7.67 15.58
N ASN A 10 9.19 8.43 15.19
CA ASN A 10 9.90 9.34 16.09
C ASN A 10 9.97 10.80 15.59
N VAL A 11 9.27 11.16 14.52
CA VAL A 11 9.39 12.46 13.86
C VAL A 11 8.14 13.31 13.98
N LEU A 12 6.99 12.67 14.17
CA LEU A 12 5.71 13.38 14.23
C LEU A 12 5.56 14.20 15.52
N SER A 13 4.98 15.39 15.38
CA SER A 13 4.51 16.15 16.53
C SER A 13 3.40 15.40 17.27
N PRO A 14 3.20 15.64 18.58
CA PRO A 14 2.07 15.04 19.31
C PRO A 14 0.71 15.30 18.65
N ALA A 15 0.53 16.47 18.04
CA ALA A 15 -0.70 16.84 17.31
C ALA A 15 -0.87 15.99 16.06
N ASP A 16 0.20 15.77 15.26
CA ASP A 16 0.16 14.94 14.06
C ASP A 16 -0.10 13.47 14.41
N VAL A 17 0.48 12.97 15.50
CA VAL A 17 0.20 11.60 16.01
C VAL A 17 -1.28 11.46 16.37
N GLU A 18 -1.85 12.45 17.06
CA GLU A 18 -3.27 12.44 17.44
C GLU A 18 -4.16 12.53 16.19
N ARG A 19 -3.83 13.41 15.24
CA ARG A 19 -4.53 13.56 13.97
C ARG A 19 -4.49 12.27 13.15
N TYR A 20 -3.33 11.66 13.00
CA TYR A 20 -3.19 10.39 12.29
C TYR A 20 -4.05 9.29 12.92
N ARG A 21 -3.99 9.16 14.26
CA ARG A 21 -4.82 8.20 15.00
C ARG A 21 -6.31 8.45 14.82
N PHE A 22 -6.72 9.71 14.78
CA PHE A 22 -8.11 10.08 14.57
C PHE A 22 -8.61 9.61 13.20
N VAL A 23 -7.86 9.89 12.13
CA VAL A 23 -8.19 9.43 10.76
C VAL A 23 -8.14 7.89 10.67
N TYR A 24 -7.11 7.24 11.25
CA TYR A 24 -7.00 5.79 11.33
C TYR A 24 -8.24 5.16 11.99
N CYS A 25 -8.68 5.71 13.12
CA CYS A 25 -9.91 5.28 13.78
C CYS A 25 -11.16 5.52 12.92
N GLY A 26 -11.19 6.60 12.14
CA GLY A 26 -12.25 6.88 11.18
C GLY A 26 -12.37 5.82 10.10
N VAL A 27 -11.27 5.48 9.42
CA VAL A 27 -11.25 4.39 8.43
C VAL A 27 -11.66 3.06 9.06
N CYS A 28 -11.13 2.76 10.27
CA CYS A 28 -11.49 1.56 11.03
C CYS A 28 -12.99 1.51 11.37
N HIS A 29 -13.60 2.65 11.68
CA HIS A 29 -15.04 2.75 11.95
C HIS A 29 -15.85 2.54 10.67
N CYS A 30 -15.45 3.15 9.56
CA CYS A 30 -16.11 2.98 8.25
C CYS A 30 -16.02 1.52 7.79
N LEU A 31 -14.88 0.84 7.95
CA LEU A 31 -14.75 -0.60 7.70
C LEU A 31 -15.79 -1.43 8.44
N LYS A 32 -15.94 -1.17 9.75
CA LYS A 32 -16.96 -1.86 10.56
C LYS A 32 -18.38 -1.59 10.07
N HIS A 33 -18.67 -0.33 9.80
CA HIS A 33 -20.01 0.12 9.43
C HIS A 33 -20.43 -0.42 8.05
N ASP A 34 -19.55 -0.31 7.06
CA ASP A 34 -19.87 -0.58 5.66
C ASP A 34 -19.75 -2.07 5.30
N THR A 35 -18.76 -2.76 5.87
CA THR A 35 -18.40 -4.12 5.46
C THR A 35 -18.27 -5.13 6.62
N GLY A 36 -18.48 -4.68 7.85
CA GLY A 36 -18.53 -5.55 9.03
C GLY A 36 -17.26 -5.63 9.86
N GLN A 37 -17.36 -6.26 11.03
CA GLN A 37 -16.28 -6.27 12.04
C GLN A 37 -14.96 -6.88 11.57
N LEU A 38 -15.03 -7.94 10.75
CA LEU A 38 -13.83 -8.67 10.31
C LEU A 38 -12.96 -7.83 9.37
N SER A 39 -13.56 -6.93 8.58
CA SER A 39 -12.82 -6.05 7.66
C SER A 39 -11.83 -5.13 8.37
N ARG A 40 -12.04 -4.85 9.65
CA ARG A 40 -11.11 -4.03 10.47
C ARG A 40 -9.74 -4.68 10.64
N LEU A 41 -9.65 -6.00 10.53
CA LEU A 41 -8.39 -6.74 10.61
C LEU A 41 -7.49 -6.53 9.39
N SER A 42 -8.06 -6.07 8.27
CA SER A 42 -7.33 -5.78 7.04
C SER A 42 -6.86 -4.34 6.91
N LEU A 43 -7.15 -3.47 7.90
CA LEU A 43 -6.83 -2.05 7.82
C LEU A 43 -5.34 -1.81 7.56
N SER A 44 -5.02 -1.16 6.45
CA SER A 44 -3.67 -0.82 6.05
C SER A 44 -3.36 0.67 6.24
N TYR A 45 -2.09 0.97 6.49
CA TYR A 45 -1.61 2.36 6.56
C TYR A 45 -1.74 3.09 5.23
N ASP A 46 -1.57 2.38 4.10
CA ASP A 46 -1.68 2.94 2.75
C ASP A 46 -3.08 3.51 2.48
N CYS A 47 -4.12 2.81 2.94
CA CYS A 47 -5.49 3.29 2.82
C CYS A 47 -5.83 4.45 3.79
N VAL A 48 -5.17 4.51 4.95
CA VAL A 48 -5.27 5.69 5.83
C VAL A 48 -4.62 6.91 5.16
N PHE A 49 -3.50 6.72 4.47
CA PHE A 49 -2.85 7.79 3.72
C PHE A 49 -3.72 8.26 2.54
N LEU A 50 -4.36 7.35 1.80
CA LEU A 50 -5.36 7.69 0.78
C LEU A 50 -6.48 8.57 1.35
N ALA A 51 -6.98 8.21 2.55
CA ALA A 51 -8.01 9.00 3.23
C ALA A 51 -7.52 10.41 3.58
N LEU A 52 -6.28 10.56 4.10
CA LEU A 52 -5.68 11.87 4.41
C LEU A 52 -5.59 12.76 3.17
N VAL A 53 -5.12 12.22 2.04
CA VAL A 53 -5.02 12.98 0.79
C VAL A 53 -6.39 13.46 0.33
N HIS A 54 -7.40 12.60 0.34
CA HIS A 54 -8.75 12.97 -0.11
C HIS A 54 -9.45 13.93 0.87
N LEU A 55 -9.33 13.72 2.18
CA LEU A 55 -9.87 14.66 3.18
C LEU A 55 -9.32 16.06 2.98
N SER A 56 -8.00 16.16 2.72
CA SER A 56 -7.35 17.45 2.52
C SER A 56 -7.68 18.11 1.19
N LEU A 57 -7.79 17.31 0.11
CA LEU A 57 -8.03 17.83 -1.23
C LEU A 57 -9.49 18.23 -1.48
N TYR A 58 -10.41 17.41 -0.98
CA TYR A 58 -11.85 17.61 -1.21
C TYR A 58 -12.55 18.32 -0.05
N GLU A 59 -11.81 18.65 1.00
CA GLU A 59 -12.34 19.39 2.17
C GLU A 59 -13.63 18.76 2.71
N ASP A 60 -13.65 17.40 2.75
CA ASP A 60 -14.83 16.68 3.22
C ASP A 60 -15.13 17.02 4.68
N GLU A 61 -16.39 17.30 4.98
CA GLU A 61 -16.84 17.58 6.34
C GLU A 61 -16.73 16.33 7.23
N GLU A 62 -15.97 16.44 8.32
CA GLU A 62 -15.72 15.35 9.24
C GLU A 62 -16.76 15.37 10.37
N HIS A 63 -17.70 14.42 10.37
CA HIS A 63 -18.68 14.25 11.43
C HIS A 63 -18.16 13.31 12.51
N SER A 64 -18.18 13.74 13.78
CA SER A 64 -17.80 12.86 14.88
C SER A 64 -18.89 11.82 15.14
N VAL A 65 -18.49 10.54 15.12
CA VAL A 65 -19.37 9.43 15.48
C VAL A 65 -18.83 8.72 16.75
N ASN A 66 -19.72 8.42 17.69
CA ASN A 66 -19.40 7.68 18.87
C ASN A 66 -19.36 6.17 18.53
N GLY A 67 -18.25 5.51 18.80
CA GLY A 67 -18.11 4.10 18.55
C GLY A 67 -17.25 3.40 19.59
N SER A 68 -17.72 2.25 20.07
CA SER A 68 -16.88 1.36 20.89
C SER A 68 -15.82 0.69 20.02
N CYS A 69 -14.57 0.79 20.39
CA CYS A 69 -13.47 0.12 19.73
C CYS A 69 -13.16 -1.19 20.46
N VAL A 70 -13.29 -2.34 19.79
CA VAL A 70 -12.95 -3.67 20.37
C VAL A 70 -11.45 -3.77 20.67
N PHE A 71 -10.61 -3.07 19.90
CA PHE A 71 -9.15 -3.04 20.10
C PHE A 71 -8.72 -2.04 21.20
N HIS A 72 -9.60 -1.09 21.56
CA HIS A 72 -9.36 -0.09 22.61
C HIS A 72 -10.62 0.05 23.47
N PRO A 73 -11.00 -0.98 24.23
CA PRO A 73 -12.31 -1.02 24.92
C PRO A 73 -12.46 0.05 26.03
N ILE A 74 -11.33 0.61 26.49
CA ILE A 74 -11.31 1.63 27.56
C ILE A 74 -11.44 3.05 27.00
N ALA A 75 -11.14 3.26 25.69
CA ALA A 75 -11.18 4.57 25.06
C ALA A 75 -12.42 4.67 24.16
N ASN A 76 -13.53 5.15 24.72
CA ASN A 76 -14.70 5.55 23.94
C ASN A 76 -14.36 6.91 23.28
N ARG A 77 -13.51 6.90 22.23
CA ARG A 77 -13.08 8.10 21.53
C ARG A 77 -13.97 8.31 20.32
N PRO A 78 -14.41 9.56 20.08
CA PRO A 78 -15.09 9.87 18.83
C PRO A 78 -14.16 9.59 17.64
N ALA A 79 -14.71 9.00 16.59
CA ALA A 79 -14.01 8.78 15.33
C ALA A 79 -14.66 9.65 14.25
N PRO A 80 -13.90 10.16 13.27
CA PRO A 80 -14.49 10.90 12.16
C PRO A 80 -15.21 9.95 11.21
N SER A 81 -16.26 10.46 10.57
CA SER A 81 -16.91 9.86 9.42
C SER A 81 -17.00 10.92 8.34
N ALA A 82 -16.56 10.60 7.14
CA ALA A 82 -16.55 11.45 5.97
C ALA A 82 -16.56 10.60 4.70
N ARG A 83 -16.96 11.17 3.57
CA ARG A 83 -17.00 10.44 2.28
C ARG A 83 -15.65 9.83 1.90
N SER A 84 -14.56 10.56 2.11
CA SER A 84 -13.20 10.09 1.84
C SER A 84 -12.80 8.89 2.72
N LEU A 85 -13.28 8.83 3.96
CA LEU A 85 -13.03 7.70 4.86
C LEU A 85 -13.76 6.43 4.43
N HIS A 86 -15.03 6.56 4.01
CA HIS A 86 -15.81 5.45 3.45
C HIS A 86 -15.21 4.93 2.15
N TYR A 87 -14.73 5.84 1.28
CA TYR A 87 -14.01 5.46 0.08
C TYR A 87 -12.74 4.67 0.40
N ALA A 88 -11.88 5.20 1.26
CA ALA A 88 -10.63 4.53 1.64
C ALA A 88 -10.88 3.17 2.31
N ALA A 89 -11.91 3.05 3.15
CA ALA A 89 -12.34 1.80 3.75
C ALA A 89 -12.74 0.75 2.70
N SER A 90 -13.51 1.16 1.69
CA SER A 90 -13.91 0.26 0.60
C SER A 90 -12.72 -0.17 -0.25
N MET A 91 -11.80 0.74 -0.58
CA MET A 91 -10.55 0.40 -1.29
C MET A 91 -9.69 -0.57 -0.48
N ASN A 92 -9.61 -0.38 0.84
CA ASN A 92 -8.90 -1.31 1.73
C ASN A 92 -9.47 -2.74 1.66
N VAL A 93 -10.78 -2.88 1.65
CA VAL A 93 -11.45 -4.20 1.53
C VAL A 93 -11.16 -4.84 0.18
N LEU A 94 -11.25 -4.07 -0.90
CA LEU A 94 -10.99 -4.58 -2.25
C LEU A 94 -9.56 -5.11 -2.39
N PHE A 95 -8.56 -4.36 -1.94
CA PHE A 95 -7.17 -4.82 -1.97
C PHE A 95 -6.90 -6.00 -1.04
N ALA A 96 -7.44 -5.98 0.19
CA ALA A 96 -7.23 -7.04 1.16
C ALA A 96 -7.81 -8.38 0.68
N TYR A 97 -8.92 -8.37 -0.03
CA TYR A 97 -9.53 -9.57 -0.59
C TYR A 97 -8.60 -10.26 -1.59
N PHE A 98 -8.01 -9.52 -2.52
CA PHE A 98 -7.08 -10.07 -3.50
C PHE A 98 -5.79 -10.59 -2.85
N LYS A 99 -5.28 -9.89 -1.81
CA LYS A 99 -4.15 -10.40 -1.05
C LYS A 99 -4.46 -11.75 -0.39
N LEU A 100 -5.64 -11.91 0.20
CA LEU A 100 -6.05 -13.18 0.80
C LEU A 100 -6.20 -14.30 -0.23
N LEU A 101 -6.63 -13.98 -1.46
CA LEU A 101 -6.68 -14.95 -2.55
C LEU A 101 -5.29 -15.38 -3.01
N ASP A 102 -4.36 -14.45 -3.12
CA ASP A 102 -2.96 -14.68 -3.47
C ASP A 102 -2.28 -15.58 -2.43
N ASP A 103 -2.37 -15.22 -1.15
CA ASP A 103 -1.88 -16.01 -0.03
C ASP A 103 -2.47 -17.43 0.01
N TRP A 104 -3.71 -17.61 -0.44
CA TRP A 104 -4.34 -18.94 -0.54
C TRP A 104 -3.80 -19.75 -1.71
N VAL A 105 -3.59 -19.14 -2.86
CA VAL A 105 -3.08 -19.81 -4.07
C VAL A 105 -1.62 -20.24 -3.82
N ASP A 106 -0.80 -19.36 -3.27
CA ASP A 106 0.64 -19.59 -3.09
C ASP A 106 0.95 -20.58 -1.97
N ASN A 107 0.24 -20.51 -0.86
CA ASN A 107 0.56 -21.29 0.34
C ASN A 107 -0.37 -22.49 0.56
N ALA A 108 -1.41 -22.72 -0.28
CA ALA A 108 -2.47 -23.71 -0.08
C ALA A 108 -3.06 -23.70 1.35
N SER A 109 -3.01 -22.54 2.02
CA SER A 109 -3.37 -22.37 3.42
C SER A 109 -4.85 -22.50 3.63
N ARG A 110 -5.26 -23.49 4.46
CA ARG A 110 -6.67 -23.66 4.85
C ARG A 110 -7.21 -22.43 5.60
N THR A 111 -6.38 -21.74 6.34
CA THR A 111 -6.75 -20.52 7.09
C THR A 111 -6.99 -19.36 6.13
N ALA A 112 -6.15 -19.17 5.10
CA ALA A 112 -6.35 -18.16 4.07
C ALA A 112 -7.64 -18.40 3.27
N ARG A 113 -7.96 -19.68 2.97
CA ARG A 113 -9.23 -20.03 2.31
C ARG A 113 -10.44 -19.66 3.17
N ILE A 114 -10.42 -19.95 4.47
CA ILE A 114 -11.53 -19.58 5.36
C ILE A 114 -11.62 -18.07 5.46
N ALA A 115 -10.49 -17.37 5.57
CA ALA A 115 -10.45 -15.91 5.62
C ALA A 115 -10.99 -15.28 4.33
N SER A 116 -10.66 -15.82 3.14
CA SER A 116 -11.19 -15.33 1.86
C SER A 116 -12.70 -15.54 1.73
N LEU A 117 -13.22 -16.67 2.20
CA LEU A 117 -14.68 -16.92 2.21
C LEU A 117 -15.40 -15.95 3.16
N LEU A 118 -14.82 -15.65 4.32
CA LEU A 118 -15.39 -14.68 5.26
C LEU A 118 -15.29 -13.24 4.72
N ALA A 119 -14.23 -12.92 3.96
CA ALA A 119 -14.03 -11.62 3.33
C ALA A 119 -14.91 -11.42 2.08
N GLN A 120 -15.47 -12.50 1.49
CA GLN A 120 -16.25 -12.42 0.25
C GLN A 120 -17.48 -11.52 0.37
N HIS A 121 -18.17 -11.54 1.51
CA HIS A 121 -19.31 -10.64 1.74
C HIS A 121 -18.89 -9.18 1.72
N SER A 122 -17.82 -8.85 2.44
CA SER A 122 -17.27 -7.49 2.51
C SER A 122 -16.79 -7.02 1.13
N TYR A 123 -16.10 -7.90 0.38
CA TYR A 123 -15.69 -7.63 -1.00
C TYR A 123 -16.87 -7.32 -1.91
N ARG A 124 -17.96 -8.15 -1.86
CA ARG A 124 -19.16 -7.92 -2.65
C ARG A 124 -19.77 -6.56 -2.36
N THR A 125 -19.93 -6.20 -1.09
CA THR A 125 -20.47 -4.90 -0.68
C THR A 125 -19.65 -3.74 -1.22
N ALA A 126 -18.31 -3.80 -1.07
CA ALA A 126 -17.42 -2.77 -1.59
C ALA A 126 -17.43 -2.70 -3.14
N SER A 127 -17.52 -3.85 -3.82
CA SER A 127 -17.59 -3.93 -5.29
C SER A 127 -18.89 -3.38 -5.85
N GLU A 128 -20.01 -3.58 -5.18
CA GLU A 128 -21.31 -3.02 -5.56
C GLU A 128 -21.32 -1.49 -5.39
N GLN A 129 -20.64 -0.97 -4.37
CA GLN A 129 -20.53 0.46 -4.10
C GLN A 129 -19.53 1.15 -5.05
N PHE A 130 -18.43 0.49 -5.40
CA PHE A 130 -17.36 1.04 -6.25
C PHE A 130 -16.99 0.07 -7.40
N PRO A 131 -17.92 -0.20 -8.34
CA PRO A 131 -17.73 -1.24 -9.36
C PRO A 131 -16.57 -0.94 -10.32
N ARG A 132 -16.32 0.36 -10.63
CA ARG A 132 -15.20 0.75 -11.48
C ARG A 132 -13.86 0.41 -10.83
N GLN A 133 -13.67 0.76 -9.56
CA GLN A 133 -12.44 0.50 -8.83
C GLN A 133 -12.23 -1.00 -8.58
N ALA A 134 -13.29 -1.72 -8.24
CA ALA A 134 -13.23 -3.19 -8.09
C ALA A 134 -12.74 -3.86 -9.38
N HIS A 135 -13.29 -3.46 -10.54
CA HIS A 135 -12.88 -3.99 -11.84
C HIS A 135 -11.41 -3.65 -12.19
N ILE A 136 -10.98 -2.41 -11.91
CA ILE A 136 -9.58 -1.99 -12.13
C ILE A 136 -8.61 -2.81 -11.28
N ILE A 137 -8.93 -3.02 -10.00
CA ILE A 137 -8.09 -3.83 -9.10
C ILE A 137 -8.05 -5.27 -9.59
N GLU A 138 -9.20 -5.87 -9.93
CA GLU A 138 -9.29 -7.25 -10.44
C GLU A 138 -8.44 -7.45 -11.70
N GLN A 139 -8.58 -6.56 -12.68
CA GLN A 139 -7.78 -6.62 -13.90
C GLN A 139 -6.29 -6.41 -13.64
N GLY A 140 -5.96 -5.48 -12.75
CA GLY A 140 -4.57 -5.20 -12.37
C GLY A 140 -3.90 -6.39 -11.70
N VAL A 141 -4.57 -7.03 -10.75
CA VAL A 141 -4.06 -8.24 -10.06
C VAL A 141 -3.89 -9.39 -11.06
N ALA A 142 -4.85 -9.62 -11.94
CA ALA A 142 -4.74 -10.64 -12.98
C ALA A 142 -3.56 -10.38 -13.94
N ALA A 143 -3.37 -9.12 -14.34
CA ALA A 143 -2.24 -8.73 -15.20
C ALA A 143 -0.89 -8.88 -14.50
N LEU A 144 -0.80 -8.56 -13.20
CA LEU A 144 0.41 -8.78 -12.39
C LEU A 144 0.77 -10.27 -12.35
N ALA A 145 -0.19 -11.13 -12.01
CA ALA A 145 0.03 -12.57 -11.95
C ALA A 145 0.53 -13.15 -13.29
N ASP A 146 -0.04 -12.70 -14.43
CA ASP A 146 0.42 -13.12 -15.76
C ASP A 146 1.85 -12.67 -16.07
N ILE A 147 2.20 -11.42 -15.74
CA ILE A 147 3.55 -10.87 -15.93
C ILE A 147 4.58 -11.68 -15.12
N GLU A 148 4.30 -11.91 -13.84
CA GLU A 148 5.18 -12.58 -12.90
C GLU A 148 5.38 -14.06 -13.27
N GLN A 149 4.30 -14.78 -13.58
CA GLN A 149 4.38 -16.17 -14.02
C GLN A 149 5.12 -16.32 -15.36
N THR A 150 4.88 -15.41 -16.30
CA THR A 150 5.58 -15.43 -17.59
C THR A 150 7.08 -15.17 -17.39
N ALA A 151 7.44 -14.22 -16.54
CA ALA A 151 8.84 -13.91 -16.23
C ALA A 151 9.55 -15.11 -15.58
N LEU A 152 8.91 -15.80 -14.63
CA LEU A 152 9.46 -17.01 -13.99
C LEU A 152 9.69 -18.13 -15.00
N ARG A 153 8.77 -18.35 -15.94
CA ARG A 153 8.94 -19.37 -17.00
C ARG A 153 10.11 -19.03 -17.93
N LEU A 154 10.25 -17.78 -18.35
CA LEU A 154 11.34 -17.32 -19.21
C LEU A 154 12.69 -17.41 -18.49
N HIS A 155 12.74 -17.05 -17.22
CA HIS A 155 13.93 -17.17 -16.40
C HIS A 155 14.38 -18.64 -16.25
N ALA A 156 13.46 -19.55 -15.95
CA ALA A 156 13.74 -20.99 -15.83
C ALA A 156 14.25 -21.61 -17.14
N SER A 157 13.86 -21.10 -18.29
CA SER A 157 14.33 -21.56 -19.61
C SER A 157 15.71 -21.03 -20.01
N SER A 158 16.35 -20.19 -19.19
CA SER A 158 17.61 -19.50 -19.50
C SER A 158 17.59 -18.67 -20.81
N ALA A 159 16.40 -18.37 -21.31
CA ALA A 159 16.24 -17.71 -22.61
C ALA A 159 16.62 -16.23 -22.59
N GLN A 160 16.56 -15.56 -21.41
CA GLN A 160 16.88 -14.13 -21.29
C GLN A 160 17.37 -13.80 -19.86
N SER A 161 18.60 -13.35 -19.74
CA SER A 161 19.21 -12.94 -18.45
C SER A 161 18.52 -11.74 -17.78
N ASN A 162 17.80 -10.90 -18.55
CA ASN A 162 17.13 -9.69 -18.05
C ASN A 162 15.60 -9.83 -17.93
N ALA A 163 15.05 -11.05 -18.06
CA ALA A 163 13.61 -11.27 -18.08
C ALA A 163 12.92 -10.77 -16.79
N LEU A 164 13.51 -11.03 -15.63
CA LEU A 164 12.97 -10.62 -14.34
C LEU A 164 12.97 -9.10 -14.18
N LEU A 165 14.04 -8.42 -14.59
CA LEU A 165 14.15 -6.97 -14.48
C LEU A 165 13.15 -6.24 -15.38
N GLN A 166 13.01 -6.68 -16.64
CA GLN A 166 12.04 -6.12 -17.58
C GLN A 166 10.60 -6.36 -17.14
N ALA A 167 10.30 -7.56 -16.65
CA ALA A 167 8.99 -7.89 -16.11
C ALA A 167 8.70 -7.09 -14.83
N GLY A 168 9.71 -6.88 -13.98
CA GLY A 168 9.59 -6.09 -12.77
C GLY A 168 9.20 -4.63 -13.02
N ASP A 169 9.78 -3.96 -14.03
CA ASP A 169 9.36 -2.61 -14.39
C ASP A 169 7.93 -2.58 -14.93
N LYS A 170 7.55 -3.57 -15.74
CA LYS A 170 6.18 -3.71 -16.25
C LYS A 170 5.18 -3.99 -15.13
N ALA A 171 5.51 -4.87 -14.18
CA ALA A 171 4.68 -5.17 -13.02
C ALA A 171 4.51 -3.94 -12.13
N ALA A 172 5.60 -3.25 -11.81
CA ALA A 172 5.58 -2.01 -11.05
C ALA A 172 4.72 -0.93 -11.74
N ALA A 173 4.81 -0.79 -13.07
CA ALA A 173 3.98 0.13 -13.82
C ALA A 173 2.50 -0.29 -13.82
N THR A 174 2.21 -1.58 -13.90
CA THR A 174 0.83 -2.11 -13.81
C THR A 174 0.21 -1.80 -12.46
N PHE A 175 0.93 -2.08 -11.36
CA PHE A 175 0.45 -1.72 -10.02
C PHE A 175 0.33 -0.21 -9.83
N GLY A 176 1.27 0.56 -10.38
CA GLY A 176 1.20 2.02 -10.42
C GLY A 176 -0.06 2.53 -11.11
N ALA A 177 -0.42 1.96 -12.26
CA ALA A 177 -1.64 2.32 -12.97
C ALA A 177 -2.92 2.04 -12.15
N VAL A 178 -2.97 0.90 -11.46
CA VAL A 178 -4.08 0.58 -10.55
C VAL A 178 -4.17 1.64 -9.44
N LEU A 179 -3.05 1.94 -8.78
CA LEU A 179 -3.05 2.90 -7.67
C LEU A 179 -3.37 4.32 -8.15
N GLY A 180 -2.93 4.70 -9.36
CA GLY A 180 -3.30 5.97 -10.01
C GLY A 180 -4.81 6.13 -10.14
N GLU A 181 -5.53 5.09 -10.58
CA GLU A 181 -6.98 5.12 -10.69
C GLU A 181 -7.70 5.11 -9.34
N ILE A 182 -7.08 4.50 -8.31
CA ILE A 182 -7.61 4.52 -6.94
C ILE A 182 -7.46 5.91 -6.30
N PHE A 183 -6.33 6.60 -6.52
CA PHE A 183 -6.16 7.96 -6.05
C PHE A 183 -7.04 8.97 -6.79
N ALA A 184 -7.46 8.68 -8.04
CA ALA A 184 -8.28 9.53 -8.89
C ALA A 184 -9.71 9.00 -9.08
N PRO A 185 -10.57 8.97 -8.01
CA PRO A 185 -11.91 8.37 -8.08
C PRO A 185 -12.90 9.19 -8.91
N TYR A 186 -12.68 10.50 -9.04
CA TYR A 186 -13.63 11.43 -9.66
C TYR A 186 -13.08 12.02 -10.96
N PRO A 187 -13.94 12.24 -11.96
CA PRO A 187 -13.56 12.91 -13.21
C PRO A 187 -13.57 14.44 -13.02
N ASP A 188 -12.66 14.95 -12.20
CA ASP A 188 -12.52 16.36 -11.88
C ASP A 188 -11.17 16.94 -12.37
N ARG A 189 -10.93 18.22 -12.08
CA ARG A 189 -9.70 18.93 -12.48
C ARG A 189 -8.42 18.38 -11.84
N TRP A 190 -8.52 17.57 -10.80
CA TRP A 190 -7.38 17.00 -10.07
C TRP A 190 -7.06 15.57 -10.53
N GLN A 191 -7.92 14.99 -11.36
CA GLN A 191 -7.85 13.60 -11.77
C GLN A 191 -6.48 13.21 -12.31
N ASP A 192 -5.93 14.01 -13.24
CA ASP A 192 -4.66 13.66 -13.88
C ASP A 192 -3.49 13.77 -12.92
N LEU A 193 -3.49 14.76 -12.03
CA LEU A 193 -2.45 14.94 -11.02
C LEU A 193 -2.52 13.87 -9.92
N LEU A 194 -3.72 13.49 -9.48
CA LEU A 194 -3.92 12.38 -8.56
C LEU A 194 -3.50 11.04 -9.18
N ARG A 195 -3.80 10.85 -10.47
CA ARG A 195 -3.38 9.66 -11.22
C ARG A 195 -1.86 9.59 -11.34
N GLU A 196 -1.20 10.69 -11.65
CA GLU A 196 0.27 10.78 -11.69
C GLU A 196 0.88 10.46 -10.32
N PHE A 197 0.38 11.07 -9.27
CA PHE A 197 0.80 10.81 -7.89
C PHE A 197 0.63 9.34 -7.52
N GLY A 198 -0.57 8.79 -7.69
CA GLY A 198 -0.88 7.40 -7.38
C GLY A 198 -0.06 6.41 -8.19
N PHE A 199 0.20 6.71 -9.47
CA PHE A 199 1.04 5.88 -10.34
C PHE A 199 2.47 5.73 -9.80
N TRP A 200 3.11 6.83 -9.46
CA TRP A 200 4.50 6.80 -8.97
C TRP A 200 4.59 6.24 -7.55
N LEU A 201 3.62 6.53 -6.71
CA LEU A 201 3.52 5.93 -5.38
C LEU A 201 3.30 4.41 -5.47
N GLY A 202 2.46 3.95 -6.40
CA GLY A 202 2.24 2.53 -6.65
C GLY A 202 3.50 1.82 -7.15
N LYS A 203 4.22 2.40 -8.10
CA LYS A 203 5.52 1.86 -8.53
C LYS A 203 6.49 1.75 -7.35
N PHE A 204 6.55 2.78 -6.52
CA PHE A 204 7.39 2.77 -5.32
C PHE A 204 6.99 1.64 -4.37
N ILE A 205 5.69 1.50 -4.06
CA ILE A 205 5.20 0.45 -3.14
C ILE A 205 5.55 -0.94 -3.65
N TYR A 206 5.31 -1.22 -4.94
CA TYR A 206 5.63 -2.52 -5.54
C TYR A 206 7.13 -2.86 -5.46
N LEU A 207 7.98 -1.90 -5.83
CA LEU A 207 9.42 -2.10 -5.79
C LEU A 207 9.98 -2.14 -4.37
N MET A 208 9.39 -1.40 -3.43
CA MET A 208 9.77 -1.44 -2.02
C MET A 208 9.48 -2.80 -1.40
N ASP A 209 8.29 -3.36 -1.66
CA ASP A 209 7.89 -4.69 -1.24
C ASP A 209 8.90 -5.75 -1.76
N ALA A 210 9.20 -5.69 -3.05
CA ALA A 210 10.21 -6.57 -3.65
C ALA A 210 11.62 -6.42 -3.01
N ALA A 211 12.03 -5.19 -2.66
CA ALA A 211 13.31 -4.95 -1.98
C ALA A 211 13.30 -5.49 -0.54
N LEU A 212 12.17 -5.42 0.13
CA LEU A 212 12.02 -5.96 1.49
C LEU A 212 11.99 -7.50 1.51
N ASP A 213 11.41 -8.13 0.49
CA ASP A 213 11.15 -9.57 0.49
C ASP A 213 12.11 -10.39 -0.38
N VAL A 214 13.16 -9.77 -0.95
CA VAL A 214 14.09 -10.43 -1.91
C VAL A 214 14.64 -11.77 -1.42
N GLU A 215 15.02 -11.88 -0.15
CA GLU A 215 15.59 -13.12 0.40
C GLU A 215 14.53 -14.22 0.55
N GLN A 216 13.35 -13.85 1.03
CA GLN A 216 12.23 -14.76 1.19
C GLN A 216 11.69 -15.25 -0.15
N ASP A 217 11.54 -14.35 -1.13
CA ASP A 217 11.09 -14.67 -2.47
C ASP A 217 12.07 -15.57 -3.22
N CYS A 218 13.38 -15.32 -3.06
CA CYS A 218 14.41 -16.21 -3.59
C CYS A 218 14.32 -17.61 -2.98
N ALA A 219 14.13 -17.72 -1.67
CA ALA A 219 14.00 -19.00 -0.97
C ALA A 219 12.75 -19.78 -1.39
N ASN A 220 11.65 -19.08 -1.65
CA ASN A 220 10.37 -19.64 -2.07
C ASN A 220 10.26 -19.86 -3.59
N ALA A 221 11.27 -19.45 -4.37
CA ALA A 221 11.25 -19.47 -5.83
C ALA A 221 10.09 -18.67 -6.45
N THR A 222 9.59 -17.66 -5.73
CA THR A 222 8.58 -16.70 -6.21
C THR A 222 9.22 -15.59 -7.04
N PHE A 223 8.39 -14.82 -7.75
CA PHE A 223 8.88 -13.70 -8.56
C PHE A 223 9.39 -12.57 -7.66
N ASN A 224 10.58 -12.06 -7.98
CA ASN A 224 11.09 -10.82 -7.42
C ASN A 224 11.98 -10.11 -8.45
N VAL A 225 11.74 -8.80 -8.66
CA VAL A 225 12.47 -7.99 -9.65
C VAL A 225 13.94 -7.84 -9.32
N PHE A 226 14.32 -7.91 -8.05
CA PHE A 226 15.72 -7.79 -7.59
C PHE A 226 16.42 -9.15 -7.49
N ARG A 227 15.72 -10.25 -7.74
CA ARG A 227 16.30 -11.59 -7.77
C ARG A 227 17.38 -11.67 -8.84
N ASP A 228 18.49 -12.34 -8.48
CA ASP A 228 19.65 -12.55 -9.35
C ASP A 228 20.26 -11.26 -9.93
N THR A 229 19.97 -10.11 -9.33
CA THR A 229 20.66 -8.86 -9.60
C THR A 229 21.87 -8.72 -8.68
N SER A 230 22.93 -8.07 -9.18
CA SER A 230 24.08 -7.69 -8.35
C SER A 230 23.88 -6.32 -7.68
N LEU A 231 22.65 -5.83 -7.61
CA LEU A 231 22.34 -4.51 -7.07
C LEU A 231 22.60 -4.46 -5.55
N THR A 232 23.36 -3.47 -5.16
CA THR A 232 23.57 -3.14 -3.75
C THR A 232 22.31 -2.46 -3.16
N SER A 233 22.22 -2.45 -1.82
CA SER A 233 21.13 -1.71 -1.14
C SER A 233 21.10 -0.23 -1.53
N VAL A 234 22.24 0.39 -1.81
CA VAL A 234 22.34 1.78 -2.26
C VAL A 234 21.73 1.96 -3.65
N GLU A 235 21.99 1.05 -4.57
CA GLU A 235 21.44 1.07 -5.92
C GLU A 235 19.93 0.80 -5.91
N MET A 236 19.45 -0.17 -5.14
CA MET A 236 18.02 -0.40 -4.91
C MET A 236 17.35 0.85 -4.35
N ARG A 237 17.95 1.49 -3.33
CA ARG A 237 17.46 2.75 -2.78
C ARG A 237 17.38 3.86 -3.83
N SER A 238 18.33 3.96 -4.74
CA SER A 238 18.33 4.95 -5.81
C SER A 238 17.16 4.76 -6.79
N ILE A 239 16.84 3.52 -7.13
CA ILE A 239 15.68 3.17 -7.97
C ILE A 239 14.39 3.60 -7.27
N LEU A 240 14.23 3.20 -6.00
CA LEU A 240 13.07 3.57 -5.17
C LEU A 240 12.94 5.09 -5.01
N ALA A 241 14.05 5.79 -4.74
CA ALA A 241 14.08 7.24 -4.60
C ALA A 241 13.65 7.96 -5.88
N THR A 242 13.92 7.39 -7.04
CA THR A 242 13.46 7.95 -8.32
C THR A 242 11.93 7.91 -8.42
N CYS A 243 11.29 6.80 -8.07
CA CYS A 243 9.84 6.71 -8.05
C CYS A 243 9.22 7.66 -7.02
N MET A 244 9.79 7.71 -5.81
CA MET A 244 9.29 8.57 -4.73
C MET A 244 9.46 10.06 -5.09
N ARG A 245 10.55 10.45 -5.76
CA ARG A 245 10.73 11.83 -6.24
C ARG A 245 9.60 12.26 -7.17
N TYR A 246 9.23 11.46 -8.15
CA TYR A 246 8.12 11.78 -9.05
C TYR A 246 6.77 11.79 -8.31
N ALA A 247 6.56 10.87 -7.36
CA ALA A 247 5.37 10.90 -6.52
C ALA A 247 5.30 12.20 -5.70
N CYS A 248 6.39 12.60 -5.05
CA CYS A 248 6.45 13.86 -4.29
C CYS A 248 6.28 15.09 -5.19
N GLU A 249 6.86 15.11 -6.39
CA GLU A 249 6.68 16.22 -7.34
C GLU A 249 5.21 16.39 -7.76
N ALA A 250 4.45 15.29 -7.93
CA ALA A 250 3.03 15.35 -8.19
C ALA A 250 2.23 15.75 -6.94
N PHE A 251 2.57 15.19 -5.78
CA PHE A 251 1.93 15.50 -4.49
C PHE A 251 2.03 16.99 -4.13
N GLU A 252 3.19 17.61 -4.30
CA GLU A 252 3.40 19.04 -3.96
C GLU A 252 2.64 20.01 -4.88
N LYS A 253 2.12 19.53 -6.02
CA LYS A 253 1.23 20.31 -6.89
C LYS A 253 -0.24 20.24 -6.47
N LEU A 254 -0.61 19.31 -5.59
CA LEU A 254 -1.99 19.20 -5.09
C LEU A 254 -2.29 20.35 -4.12
N PRO A 255 -3.43 21.03 -4.25
CA PRO A 255 -3.82 22.13 -3.37
C PRO A 255 -4.41 21.60 -2.06
N LEU A 256 -3.60 20.87 -1.32
CA LEU A 256 -3.99 20.31 -0.02
C LEU A 256 -4.12 21.42 1.02
N VAL A 257 -5.21 21.42 1.79
CA VAL A 257 -5.52 22.50 2.75
C VAL A 257 -5.22 22.12 4.20
N GLN A 258 -5.17 20.82 4.53
CA GLN A 258 -4.92 20.35 5.89
C GLN A 258 -3.98 19.14 5.89
N ASP A 259 -3.41 18.84 7.06
CA ASP A 259 -2.57 17.66 7.29
C ASP A 259 -1.29 17.58 6.40
N CYS A 260 -0.90 18.69 5.73
CA CYS A 260 0.22 18.69 4.78
C CYS A 260 1.55 18.27 5.42
N THR A 261 1.84 18.77 6.65
CA THR A 261 3.06 18.42 7.38
C THR A 261 3.09 16.92 7.72
N LEU A 262 1.97 16.39 8.19
CA LEU A 262 1.81 14.97 8.48
C LEU A 262 2.04 14.11 7.22
N MET A 263 1.40 14.45 6.11
CA MET A 263 1.55 13.72 4.85
C MET A 263 2.96 13.79 4.28
N ARG A 264 3.64 14.95 4.37
CA ARG A 264 5.05 15.10 4.00
C ARG A 264 5.96 14.23 4.86
N SER A 265 5.76 14.19 6.18
CA SER A 265 6.53 13.32 7.06
C SER A 265 6.37 11.84 6.69
N ILE A 266 5.18 11.43 6.28
CA ILE A 266 4.93 10.07 5.79
C ILE A 266 5.70 9.81 4.50
N LEU A 267 5.58 10.69 3.48
CA LEU A 267 6.19 10.48 2.16
C LEU A 267 7.72 10.63 2.17
N TYR A 268 8.27 11.54 2.98
CA TYR A 268 9.71 11.81 2.97
C TYR A 268 10.51 10.92 3.92
N GLU A 269 9.88 10.45 5.01
CA GLU A 269 10.56 9.70 6.06
C GLU A 269 9.88 8.35 6.35
N GLY A 270 8.56 8.34 6.53
CA GLY A 270 7.81 7.16 6.96
C GLY A 270 7.95 5.96 6.03
N VAL A 271 7.84 6.19 4.73
CA VAL A 271 7.94 5.16 3.68
C VAL A 271 9.30 4.44 3.64
N TRP A 272 10.33 5.04 4.23
CA TRP A 272 11.68 4.49 4.27
C TRP A 272 11.98 3.67 5.52
N ALA A 273 11.13 3.70 6.53
CA ALA A 273 11.41 3.13 7.84
C ALA A 273 11.77 1.64 7.79
N GLN A 274 11.00 0.84 7.04
CA GLN A 274 11.25 -0.60 6.90
C GLN A 274 12.54 -0.89 6.13
N PHE A 275 12.78 -0.18 5.03
CA PHE A 275 14.00 -0.31 4.24
C PHE A 275 15.25 0.01 5.07
N ASN A 276 15.23 1.15 5.77
CA ASN A 276 16.34 1.55 6.62
C ASN A 276 16.59 0.49 7.71
N ALA A 277 15.55 0.03 8.40
CA ALA A 277 15.68 -0.98 9.45
C ALA A 277 16.30 -2.29 8.93
N LYS A 278 15.89 -2.77 7.74
CA LYS A 278 16.43 -3.99 7.14
C LYS A 278 17.91 -3.85 6.76
N TYR A 279 18.25 -2.79 6.06
CA TYR A 279 19.59 -2.65 5.46
C TYR A 279 20.63 -2.04 6.39
N GLU A 280 20.25 -1.25 7.40
CA GLU A 280 21.15 -0.82 8.48
C GLU A 280 21.54 -2.00 9.38
N ALA A 281 20.61 -2.90 9.70
CA ALA A 281 20.91 -4.12 10.45
C ALA A 281 21.92 -5.01 9.71
N SER A 282 21.76 -5.18 8.40
CA SER A 282 22.68 -5.96 7.57
C SER A 282 24.09 -5.36 7.53
N GLN A 283 24.24 -4.04 7.43
CA GLN A 283 25.54 -3.37 7.46
C GLN A 283 26.25 -3.53 8.81
N GLN A 284 25.51 -3.45 9.91
CA GLN A 284 26.09 -3.65 11.25
C GLN A 284 26.55 -5.09 11.48
N GLN A 285 25.84 -6.08 10.93
CA GLN A 285 26.23 -7.48 11.02
C GLN A 285 27.50 -7.76 10.22
N THR A 286 27.60 -7.25 8.99
CA THR A 286 28.80 -7.37 8.15
C THR A 286 30.05 -6.75 8.81
N LEU A 287 29.89 -5.59 9.45
CA LEU A 287 30.98 -4.93 10.17
C LEU A 287 31.45 -5.72 11.41
N ARG A 288 30.57 -6.44 12.09
CA ARG A 288 30.94 -7.31 13.23
C ARG A 288 31.70 -8.55 12.76
N GLU A 289 31.23 -9.20 11.70
CA GLU A 289 31.88 -10.39 11.13
C GLU A 289 33.29 -10.11 10.53
N HIS A 290 33.56 -8.86 10.13
CA HIS A 290 34.89 -8.45 9.67
C HIS A 290 35.79 -7.94 10.79
N SER A 291 35.28 -7.84 12.04
CA SER A 291 36.01 -7.38 13.22
C SER A 291 36.44 -8.54 14.16
N GLU A 292 35.96 -9.75 13.89
CA GLU A 292 36.36 -11.02 14.53
C GLU A 292 37.36 -11.78 13.65
#